data_69604c709aa97cc5ba9c14fc5ea5a317
#
_entry.id   69604c709aa97cc5ba9c14fc5ea5a317
#
_cell.length_a   1.000
_cell.length_b   1.000
_cell.length_c   1.000
_cell.angle_alpha   90.00
_cell.angle_beta   90.00
_cell.angle_gamma   90.00
#
_symmetry.space_group_name_H-M   'P 1'
#
loop_
_entity.id
_entity.type
_entity.pdbx_description
1 polymer ?
#
loop_
_entity_poly.entity_id
_entity_poly.type
_entity_poly.pdbx_seq_one_letter_code
_entity_poly.pdbx_strand_id
1 'polypeptide(L)' 'MNIIMERYPYRYVEVGILENGKPDFRIQKEDRYTKRYKDMYLCDNGMQLTQAIEDFQYTKWLDPAGVPAYTKGDYYE' A
#
# COMPACT_ATOMS: atom_id res chain seq x y z
N MET A 1 -7.27 14.07 3.17
CA MET A 1 -6.81 12.86 2.48
C MET A 1 -7.40 12.80 1.08
N ASN A 2 -6.58 12.46 0.09
CA ASN A 2 -7.01 12.35 -1.30
C ASN A 2 -6.90 10.89 -1.74
N ILE A 3 -8.03 10.31 -2.16
CA ILE A 3 -8.04 8.93 -2.67
C ILE A 3 -7.70 9.00 -4.16
N ILE A 4 -6.55 8.44 -4.52
CA ILE A 4 -6.05 8.48 -5.89
C ILE A 4 -6.71 7.39 -6.73
N MET A 5 -6.81 6.19 -6.17
CA MET A 5 -7.40 5.05 -6.85
C MET A 5 -7.88 4.03 -5.83
N GLU A 6 -8.95 3.32 -6.16
CA GLU A 6 -9.45 2.23 -5.34
C GLU A 6 -9.43 0.94 -6.16
N ARG A 7 -8.90 -0.12 -5.56
CA ARG A 7 -8.91 -1.47 -6.13
C ARG A 7 -9.10 -2.43 -4.98
N TYR A 8 -10.34 -2.78 -4.70
CA TYR A 8 -10.69 -3.58 -3.53
C TYR A 8 -9.79 -4.81 -3.41
N PRO A 9 -9.25 -5.12 -2.23
CA PRO A 9 -9.47 -4.47 -0.94
C PRO A 9 -8.50 -3.31 -0.66
N TYR A 10 -7.80 -2.83 -1.65
CA TYR A 10 -6.78 -1.79 -1.50
C TYR A 10 -7.29 -0.45 -1.98
N ARG A 11 -6.70 0.61 -1.42
CA ARG A 11 -6.85 1.95 -1.99
C ARG A 11 -5.52 2.68 -1.87
N TYR A 12 -5.28 3.57 -2.82
CA TYR A 12 -4.04 4.33 -2.92
C TYR A 12 -4.37 5.77 -2.61
N VAL A 13 -3.70 6.33 -1.60
CA VAL A 13 -4.08 7.64 -1.07
C VAL A 13 -2.87 8.55 -0.91
N GLU A 14 -3.15 9.85 -0.95
CA GLU A 14 -2.21 10.90 -0.55
C GLU A 14 -2.77 11.49 0.74
N VAL A 15 -2.02 11.36 1.84
CA VAL A 15 -2.50 11.79 3.15
C VAL A 15 -2.17 13.25 3.41
N GLY A 16 -1.05 13.72 2.90
CA GLY A 16 -0.60 15.08 3.10
C GLY A 16 0.80 15.26 2.58
N ILE A 17 1.55 16.14 3.20
CA ILE A 17 2.93 16.44 2.82
C ILE A 17 3.84 16.11 4.00
N LEU A 18 4.91 15.38 3.71
CA LEU A 18 5.92 15.02 4.71
C LEU A 18 6.76 16.24 5.08
N GLU A 19 7.52 16.14 6.17
CA GLU A 19 8.39 17.21 6.63
C GLU A 19 9.40 17.65 5.57
N ASN A 20 9.81 16.72 4.71
CA ASN A 20 10.78 17.01 3.65
C ASN A 20 10.12 17.67 2.42
N GLY A 21 8.84 18.00 2.50
CA GLY A 21 8.11 18.65 1.40
C GLY A 21 7.58 17.71 0.34
N LYS A 22 7.79 16.41 0.49
CA LYS A 22 7.29 15.42 -0.47
C LYS A 22 5.90 14.91 -0.08
N PRO A 23 5.08 14.50 -1.07
CA PRO A 23 3.77 13.94 -0.76
C PRO A 23 3.88 12.67 0.07
N ASP A 24 2.93 12.48 0.98
CA ASP A 24 2.82 11.28 1.80
C ASP A 24 1.88 10.31 1.12
N PHE A 25 2.42 9.40 0.33
CA PHE A 25 1.65 8.39 -0.38
C PHE A 25 1.56 7.10 0.42
N ARG A 26 0.37 6.55 0.50
CA ARG A 26 0.16 5.30 1.23
C ARG A 26 -0.74 4.37 0.45
N ILE A 27 -0.53 3.06 0.67
CA ILE A 27 -1.45 2.03 0.22
C ILE A 27 -2.17 1.55 1.46
N GLN A 28 -3.50 1.59 1.41
CA GLN A 28 -4.34 1.16 2.52
C GLN A 28 -5.11 -0.09 2.12
N LYS A 29 -5.44 -0.90 3.11
CA LYS A 29 -6.21 -2.12 2.90
C LYS A 29 -7.41 -2.13 3.83
N GLU A 30 -8.56 -2.56 3.33
CA GLU A 30 -9.74 -2.68 4.16
C GLU A 30 -9.62 -3.89 5.08
N ASP A 31 -9.85 -3.65 6.37
CA ASP A 31 -9.93 -4.72 7.36
C ASP A 31 -11.28 -5.43 7.20
N ARG A 32 -11.25 -6.74 6.99
CA ARG A 32 -12.46 -7.51 6.70
C ARG A 32 -13.43 -7.55 7.88
N TYR A 33 -12.95 -7.33 9.09
CA TYR A 33 -13.80 -7.38 10.29
C TYR A 33 -14.41 -6.04 10.63
N THR A 34 -13.61 -4.98 10.63
CA THR A 34 -14.08 -3.64 10.99
C THR A 34 -14.60 -2.85 9.80
N LYS A 35 -14.30 -3.29 8.58
CA LYS A 35 -14.63 -2.59 7.33
C LYS A 35 -13.96 -1.22 7.24
N ARG A 36 -12.90 -1.00 8.01
CA ARG A 36 -12.12 0.23 7.97
C ARG A 36 -10.83 0.02 7.22
N TYR A 37 -10.38 1.06 6.54
CA TYR A 37 -9.10 1.03 5.86
C TYR A 37 -7.97 1.33 6.83
N LYS A 38 -6.90 0.55 6.73
CA LYS A 38 -5.70 0.74 7.55
C LYS A 38 -4.50 0.89 6.64
N ASP A 39 -3.51 1.65 7.10
CA ASP A 39 -2.26 1.78 6.37
C ASP A 39 -1.59 0.42 6.26
N MET A 40 -1.30 0.01 5.03
CA MET A 40 -0.63 -1.25 4.75
C MET A 40 0.83 -1.00 4.39
N TYR A 41 1.09 0.05 3.62
CA TYR A 41 2.43 0.33 3.13
C TYR A 41 2.60 1.82 2.90
N LEU A 42 3.74 2.35 3.32
CA LEU A 42 4.11 3.74 3.09
C LEU A 42 5.02 3.80 1.88
N CYS A 43 4.59 4.48 0.83
CA CYS A 43 5.37 4.58 -0.40
C CYS A 43 6.49 5.61 -0.24
N ASP A 44 7.68 5.24 -0.67
CA ASP A 44 8.84 6.14 -0.57
C ASP A 44 8.75 7.32 -1.53
N ASN A 45 8.08 7.13 -2.66
CA ASN A 45 7.96 8.17 -3.68
C ASN A 45 6.80 7.88 -4.62
N GLY A 46 6.52 8.85 -5.51
CA GLY A 46 5.44 8.73 -6.47
C GLY A 46 5.62 7.61 -7.49
N MET A 47 6.87 7.29 -7.82
CA MET A 47 7.14 6.19 -8.75
C MET A 47 6.73 4.85 -8.17
N GLN A 48 7.02 4.64 -6.88
CA GLN A 48 6.62 3.42 -6.20
C GLN A 48 5.10 3.30 -6.15
N LEU A 49 4.41 4.40 -5.86
CA LEU A 49 2.95 4.42 -5.86
C LEU A 49 2.40 4.07 -7.25
N THR A 50 2.95 4.69 -8.29
CA THR A 50 2.52 4.45 -9.66
C THR A 50 2.75 2.99 -10.05
N GLN A 51 3.88 2.43 -9.68
CA GLN A 51 4.18 1.03 -9.96
C GLN A 51 3.16 0.10 -9.28
N ALA A 52 2.80 0.40 -8.04
CA ALA A 52 1.81 -0.39 -7.32
C ALA A 52 0.43 -0.28 -7.96
N ILE A 53 0.06 0.89 -8.45
CA ILE A 53 -1.21 1.10 -9.12
C ILE A 53 -1.26 0.33 -10.45
N GLU A 54 -0.19 0.37 -11.21
CA GLU A 54 -0.14 -0.28 -12.52
C GLU A 54 0.05 -1.79 -12.44
N ASP A 55 0.71 -2.26 -11.38
CA ASP A 55 1.00 -3.68 -11.20
C ASP A 55 0.35 -4.20 -9.93
N PHE A 56 -0.80 -4.86 -10.09
CA PHE A 56 -1.53 -5.42 -8.96
C PHE A 56 -0.76 -6.51 -8.23
N GLN A 57 0.08 -7.25 -8.94
CA GLN A 57 0.91 -8.26 -8.30
C GLN A 57 1.93 -7.62 -7.37
N TYR A 58 2.46 -6.47 -7.75
CA TYR A 58 3.37 -5.72 -6.89
C TYR A 58 2.65 -5.25 -5.63
N THR A 59 1.42 -4.75 -5.77
CA THR A 59 0.61 -4.36 -4.61
C THR A 59 0.39 -5.54 -3.67
N LYS A 60 0.07 -6.70 -4.21
CA LYS A 60 -0.13 -7.90 -3.41
C LYS A 60 1.17 -8.33 -2.72
N TRP A 61 2.29 -8.17 -3.39
CA TRP A 61 3.58 -8.50 -2.80
C TRP A 61 3.90 -7.60 -1.61
N LEU A 62 3.50 -6.34 -1.66
CA LEU A 62 3.69 -5.41 -0.55
C LEU A 62 2.76 -5.72 0.62
N ASP A 63 1.69 -6.47 0.41
CA ASP A 63 0.71 -6.83 1.43
C ASP A 63 1.21 -8.02 2.25
N PRO A 64 1.50 -7.82 3.55
CA PRO A 64 1.99 -8.92 4.39
C PRO A 64 1.05 -10.12 4.44
N ALA A 65 -0.26 -9.89 4.37
CA ALA A 65 -1.25 -10.98 4.41
C ALA A 65 -1.49 -11.61 3.05
N GLY A 66 -1.08 -10.95 1.98
CA GLY A 66 -1.30 -11.41 0.61
C GLY A 66 -0.21 -12.31 0.07
N VAL A 67 0.90 -12.46 0.81
CA VAL A 67 2.07 -13.26 0.39
C VAL A 67 2.15 -14.52 1.24
N PRO A 68 2.34 -15.70 0.64
CA PRO A 68 2.48 -16.94 1.42
C PRO A 68 3.61 -16.83 2.45
N ALA A 69 3.39 -17.41 3.62
CA ALA A 69 4.33 -17.29 4.74
C ALA A 69 5.74 -17.78 4.39
N TYR A 70 5.85 -18.87 3.63
CA TYR A 70 7.16 -19.37 3.26
C TYR A 70 7.93 -18.40 2.37
N THR A 71 7.23 -17.70 1.48
CA THR A 71 7.85 -16.70 0.62
C THR A 71 8.35 -15.52 1.45
N LYS A 72 7.56 -15.12 2.45
CA LYS A 72 7.96 -14.04 3.34
C LYS A 72 9.19 -14.44 4.17
N GLY A 73 9.23 -15.67 4.65
CA GLY A 73 10.38 -16.17 5.36
C GLY A 73 11.65 -16.04 4.54
N ASP A 74 11.57 -16.37 3.26
CA ASP A 74 12.70 -16.25 2.36
C ASP A 74 13.19 -14.82 2.22
N TYR A 75 12.29 -13.86 2.31
CA TYR A 75 12.65 -12.45 2.16
C TYR A 75 13.17 -11.83 3.45
N TYR A 76 12.66 -12.26 4.60
CA TYR A 76 12.92 -11.58 5.86
C TYR A 76 13.92 -12.33 6.75
N GLU A 77 14.30 -13.47 6.36
CA GLU A 77 15.36 -14.22 7.01
C GLU A 77 16.71 -14.00 6.34
#